data_9bbec1be5bb70eff9ad36c8dd4efb60c
#
_entry.id   9bbec1be5bb70eff9ad36c8dd4efb60c
#
_cell.length_a   1.000
_cell.length_b   1.000
_cell.length_c   1.000
_cell.angle_alpha   90.00
_cell.angle_beta   90.00
_cell.angle_gamma   90.00
#
_symmetry.space_group_name_H-M   'P 1'
#
loop_
_entity.id
_entity.type
_entity.pdbx_description
1 polymer ?
#
loop_
_entity_poly.entity_id
_entity_poly.type
_entity_poly.pdbx_seq_one_letter_code
_entity_poly.pdbx_strand_id
1 'polypeptide(L)'
;MVPLITISEGIRAVGEGRNELVNQVHFTGQIKKTKEAWEHVGGYISQAYDENEIEIVYLHGDGAPWIKQGIDELPNCVYVIDSFHFEKHLKQATAGFRHQNYRMRIRQAIFEKDRDKALDLVNEMLTHSKERKQARRVLKFRSYLVNNWEGIVRRYTEDIIGSCTEALISHVYSERLSRNPM
;
A
#
# COMPACT_ATOMS: atom_id res chain seq x y z
N MET A 1 6.39 16.07 -7.78
CA MET A 1 5.47 14.91 -7.74
C MET A 1 4.07 15.44 -7.60
N VAL A 2 3.09 14.89 -8.30
CA VAL A 2 1.67 15.22 -8.10
C VAL A 2 1.05 14.00 -7.42
N PRO A 3 0.90 14.02 -6.09
CA PRO A 3 0.26 12.91 -5.38
C PRO A 3 -1.25 12.95 -5.60
N LEU A 4 -1.85 11.79 -5.50
CA LEU A 4 -3.30 11.61 -5.38
C LEU A 4 -3.58 10.94 -4.05
N ILE A 5 -4.33 11.63 -3.20
CA ILE A 5 -4.86 11.08 -1.95
C ILE A 5 -6.37 11.01 -2.10
N THR A 6 -6.96 9.88 -1.82
CA THR A 6 -8.41 9.67 -1.87
C THR A 6 -8.90 9.23 -0.51
N ILE A 7 -9.90 9.94 0.01
CA ILE A 7 -10.66 9.56 1.20
C ILE A 7 -11.95 8.89 0.75
N SER A 8 -12.37 7.84 1.43
CA SER A 8 -13.69 7.24 1.25
C SER A 8 -14.18 6.63 2.56
N GLU A 9 -15.48 6.59 2.76
CA GLU A 9 -16.12 6.00 3.94
C GLU A 9 -16.24 4.46 3.85
N GLY A 10 -15.80 3.89 2.75
CA GLY A 10 -15.82 2.45 2.54
C GLY A 10 -15.94 2.06 1.07
N ILE A 11 -16.24 0.79 0.84
CA ILE A 11 -16.43 0.22 -0.49
C ILE A 11 -17.77 -0.49 -0.53
N ARG A 12 -18.55 -0.22 -1.57
CA ARG A 12 -19.85 -0.86 -1.83
C ARG A 12 -19.78 -1.70 -3.09
N ALA A 13 -20.28 -2.93 -3.03
CA ALA A 13 -20.50 -3.74 -4.22
C ALA A 13 -21.67 -3.17 -5.03
N VAL A 14 -21.46 -2.86 -6.31
CA VAL A 14 -22.49 -2.30 -7.22
C VAL A 14 -22.84 -3.25 -8.37
N GLY A 15 -22.25 -4.44 -8.38
CA GLY A 15 -22.50 -5.49 -9.36
C GLY A 15 -21.49 -6.61 -9.25
N GLU A 16 -21.62 -7.64 -10.08
CA GLU A 16 -20.72 -8.79 -10.07
C GLU A 16 -19.28 -8.35 -10.39
N GLY A 17 -18.39 -8.43 -9.39
CA GLY A 17 -16.99 -8.03 -9.50
C GLY A 17 -16.72 -6.52 -9.59
N ARG A 18 -17.73 -5.67 -9.36
CA ARG A 18 -17.59 -4.21 -9.37
C ARG A 18 -17.80 -3.64 -7.98
N ASN A 19 -16.81 -2.87 -7.53
CA ASN A 19 -16.84 -2.14 -6.27
C ASN A 19 -16.75 -0.63 -6.54
N GLU A 20 -17.42 0.15 -5.72
CA GLU A 20 -17.45 1.60 -5.76
C GLU A 20 -17.08 2.17 -4.40
N LEU A 21 -16.28 3.24 -4.39
CA LEU A 21 -15.97 3.94 -3.14
C LEU A 21 -17.17 4.78 -2.71
N VAL A 22 -17.48 4.71 -1.41
CA VAL A 22 -18.56 5.50 -0.82
C VAL A 22 -18.02 6.87 -0.42
N ASN A 23 -18.74 7.94 -0.79
CA ASN A 23 -18.43 9.34 -0.42
C ASN A 23 -16.95 9.71 -0.65
N GLN A 24 -16.45 9.45 -1.87
CA GLN A 24 -15.04 9.67 -2.19
C GLN A 24 -14.70 11.15 -2.39
N VAL A 25 -13.59 11.57 -1.80
CA VAL A 25 -12.99 12.90 -1.98
C VAL A 25 -11.54 12.76 -2.40
N HIS A 26 -11.11 13.55 -3.39
CA HIS A 26 -9.77 13.48 -3.96
C HIS A 26 -8.97 14.74 -3.66
N PHE A 27 -7.78 14.57 -3.14
CA PHE A 27 -6.78 15.62 -2.96
C PHE A 27 -5.66 15.43 -3.97
N THR A 28 -5.43 16.44 -4.78
CA THR A 28 -4.35 16.42 -5.79
C THR A 28 -3.81 17.84 -5.97
N GLY A 29 -2.57 17.97 -6.41
CA GLY A 29 -1.95 19.27 -6.67
C GLY A 29 -0.43 19.22 -6.62
N GLN A 30 0.21 20.37 -6.87
CA GLN A 30 1.64 20.51 -6.68
C GLN A 30 1.93 20.64 -5.18
N ILE A 31 2.32 19.53 -4.55
CA ILE A 31 2.69 19.53 -3.15
C ILE A 31 4.19 19.84 -3.05
N LYS A 32 4.52 20.97 -2.44
CA LYS A 32 5.91 21.37 -2.17
C LYS A 32 6.48 20.60 -0.99
N LYS A 33 5.65 20.38 0.04
CA LYS A 33 6.01 19.62 1.24
C LYS A 33 4.93 18.58 1.52
N THR A 34 5.33 17.35 1.75
CA THR A 34 4.42 16.23 2.01
C THR A 34 3.57 16.43 3.27
N LYS A 35 4.13 17.11 4.28
CA LYS A 35 3.41 17.43 5.50
C LYS A 35 2.19 18.32 5.24
N GLU A 36 2.34 19.35 4.40
CA GLU A 36 1.22 20.24 4.03
C GLU A 36 0.04 19.49 3.39
N ALA A 37 0.33 18.39 2.64
CA ALA A 37 -0.72 17.55 2.08
C ALA A 37 -1.52 16.83 3.15
N TRP A 38 -0.83 16.27 4.14
CA TRP A 38 -1.48 15.54 5.22
C TRP A 38 -2.22 16.47 6.19
N GLU A 39 -1.70 17.68 6.45
CA GLU A 39 -2.40 18.71 7.19
C GLU A 39 -3.73 19.11 6.51
N HIS A 40 -3.75 19.22 5.17
CA HIS A 40 -4.98 19.49 4.43
C HIS A 40 -5.98 18.33 4.51
N VAL A 41 -5.49 17.08 4.42
CA VAL A 41 -6.33 15.89 4.55
C VAL A 41 -6.90 15.77 5.97
N GLY A 42 -6.07 15.95 6.99
CA GLY A 42 -6.50 15.97 8.38
C GLY A 42 -7.52 17.07 8.67
N GLY A 43 -7.25 18.30 8.19
CA GLY A 43 -8.18 19.43 8.30
C GLY A 43 -9.54 19.19 7.64
N TYR A 44 -9.57 18.47 6.51
CA TYR A 44 -10.83 18.05 5.90
C TYR A 44 -11.57 17.03 6.78
N ILE A 45 -10.86 16.03 7.31
CA ILE A 45 -11.48 15.02 8.19
C ILE A 45 -12.09 15.67 9.42
N SER A 46 -11.35 16.55 10.09
CA SER A 46 -11.85 17.29 11.27
C SER A 46 -13.05 18.20 11.00
N GLN A 47 -13.21 18.67 9.75
CA GLN A 47 -14.37 19.50 9.36
C GLN A 47 -15.58 18.67 8.91
N ALA A 48 -15.34 17.53 8.27
CA ALA A 48 -16.38 16.71 7.66
C ALA A 48 -16.94 15.64 8.60
N TYR A 49 -16.18 15.26 9.63
CA TYR A 49 -16.52 14.15 10.54
C TYR A 49 -16.32 14.55 12.00
N ASP A 50 -17.06 13.92 12.91
CA ASP A 50 -16.74 13.95 14.34
C ASP A 50 -15.59 12.96 14.60
N GLU A 51 -14.41 13.47 14.92
CA GLU A 51 -13.22 12.65 15.15
C GLU A 51 -13.38 11.64 16.30
N ASN A 52 -14.28 11.91 17.26
CA ASN A 52 -14.57 10.99 18.35
C ASN A 52 -15.38 9.77 17.91
N GLU A 53 -16.09 9.87 16.78
CA GLU A 53 -16.86 8.79 16.18
C GLU A 53 -16.05 7.98 15.16
N ILE A 54 -14.85 8.44 14.80
CA ILE A 54 -13.96 7.70 13.90
C ILE A 54 -13.31 6.54 14.65
N GLU A 55 -13.76 5.32 14.40
CA GLU A 55 -13.18 4.13 15.00
C GLU A 55 -11.77 3.88 14.49
N ILE A 56 -11.56 3.93 13.16
CA ILE A 56 -10.27 3.65 12.53
C ILE A 56 -10.18 4.27 11.13
N VAL A 57 -9.00 4.79 10.81
CA VAL A 57 -8.64 5.24 9.45
C VAL A 57 -7.60 4.27 8.86
N TYR A 58 -7.95 3.59 7.79
CA TYR A 58 -7.03 2.73 7.05
C TYR A 58 -6.29 3.52 5.98
N LEU A 59 -5.01 3.77 6.21
CA LEU A 59 -4.13 4.45 5.25
C LEU A 59 -3.46 3.43 4.33
N HIS A 60 -3.99 3.28 3.12
CA HIS A 60 -3.44 2.38 2.12
C HIS A 60 -2.31 3.04 1.30
N GLY A 61 -1.22 2.29 1.03
CA GLY A 61 -0.13 2.80 0.20
C GLY A 61 0.90 1.77 -0.22
N ASP A 62 1.80 2.18 -1.11
CA ASP A 62 2.84 1.34 -1.72
C ASP A 62 4.10 1.14 -0.85
N GLY A 63 4.15 1.75 0.33
CA GLY A 63 5.30 1.73 1.24
C GLY A 63 6.18 2.97 1.15
N ALA A 64 5.81 3.98 0.37
CA ALA A 64 6.56 5.22 0.27
C ALA A 64 6.57 5.97 1.62
N PRO A 65 7.72 6.51 2.06
CA PRO A 65 7.83 7.20 3.36
C PRO A 65 6.86 8.36 3.53
N TRP A 66 6.59 9.11 2.45
CA TRP A 66 5.69 10.26 2.50
C TRP A 66 4.23 9.87 2.81
N ILE A 67 3.81 8.67 2.40
CA ILE A 67 2.45 8.17 2.73
C ILE A 67 2.36 7.89 4.23
N LYS A 68 3.38 7.27 4.80
CA LYS A 68 3.40 6.94 6.23
C LYS A 68 3.41 8.16 7.15
N GLN A 69 3.83 9.33 6.67
CA GLN A 69 3.70 10.57 7.43
C GLN A 69 2.24 10.92 7.77
N GLY A 70 1.29 10.42 6.96
CA GLY A 70 -0.14 10.58 7.25
C GLY A 70 -0.62 9.86 8.51
N ILE A 71 0.12 8.86 9.01
CA ILE A 71 -0.26 8.15 10.25
C ILE A 71 -0.32 9.12 11.43
N ASP A 72 0.62 10.05 11.51
CA ASP A 72 0.75 10.99 12.61
C ASP A 72 -0.22 12.18 12.51
N GLU A 73 -0.81 12.39 11.32
CA GLU A 73 -1.68 13.53 11.03
C GLU A 73 -3.17 13.15 10.95
N LEU A 74 -3.50 11.86 11.01
CA LEU A 74 -4.87 11.34 10.89
C LEU A 74 -5.33 10.66 12.19
N PRO A 75 -6.61 10.84 12.61
CA PRO A 75 -7.13 10.24 13.81
C PRO A 75 -7.19 8.71 13.68
N ASN A 76 -6.82 7.99 14.75
CA ASN A 76 -6.90 6.53 14.83
C ASN A 76 -6.36 5.80 13.58
N CYS A 77 -5.28 6.33 12.99
CA CYS A 77 -4.79 5.89 11.70
C CYS A 77 -3.89 4.65 11.80
N VAL A 78 -4.16 3.66 10.95
CA VAL A 78 -3.31 2.49 10.79
C VAL A 78 -2.89 2.32 9.32
N TYR A 79 -1.60 2.04 9.11
CA TYR A 79 -1.08 1.85 7.76
C TYR A 79 -1.35 0.42 7.27
N VAL A 80 -1.78 0.31 6.02
CA VAL A 80 -2.03 -0.95 5.31
C VAL A 80 -1.28 -0.94 3.98
N ILE A 81 -0.51 -1.99 3.71
CA ILE A 81 0.21 -2.09 2.44
C ILE A 81 -0.74 -2.33 1.28
N ASP A 82 -0.50 -1.69 0.15
CA ASP A 82 -1.17 -2.04 -1.10
C ASP A 82 -0.72 -3.41 -1.60
N SER A 83 -1.69 -4.33 -1.78
CA SER A 83 -1.41 -5.72 -2.13
C SER A 83 -0.77 -5.88 -3.51
N PHE A 84 -1.12 -5.03 -4.48
CA PHE A 84 -0.53 -5.08 -5.81
C PHE A 84 0.98 -4.79 -5.76
N HIS A 85 1.38 -3.76 -5.03
CA HIS A 85 2.79 -3.39 -4.88
C HIS A 85 3.57 -4.44 -4.10
N PHE A 86 3.02 -4.99 -3.02
CA PHE A 86 3.64 -6.09 -2.29
C PHE A 86 3.86 -7.31 -3.19
N GLU A 87 2.82 -7.75 -3.90
CA GLU A 87 2.90 -8.91 -4.79
C GLU A 87 3.89 -8.71 -5.94
N LYS A 88 3.96 -7.50 -6.48
CA LYS A 88 4.94 -7.12 -7.50
C LYS A 88 6.38 -7.25 -6.97
N HIS A 89 6.66 -6.73 -5.77
CA HIS A 89 7.97 -6.86 -5.13
C HIS A 89 8.33 -8.32 -4.82
N LEU A 90 7.40 -9.08 -4.25
CA LEU A 90 7.58 -10.51 -3.95
C LEU A 90 7.85 -11.32 -5.23
N LYS A 91 7.07 -11.09 -6.29
CA LYS A 91 7.25 -11.74 -7.60
C LYS A 91 8.63 -11.44 -8.19
N GLN A 92 9.07 -10.17 -8.12
CA GLN A 92 10.38 -9.76 -8.64
C GLN A 92 11.54 -10.38 -7.85
N ALA A 93 11.43 -10.45 -6.53
CA ALA A 93 12.45 -11.05 -5.68
C ALA A 93 12.57 -12.56 -5.89
N THR A 94 11.43 -13.26 -5.99
CA THR A 94 11.39 -14.71 -6.15
C THR A 94 11.62 -15.20 -7.57
N ALA A 95 11.75 -14.29 -8.55
CA ALA A 95 12.05 -14.63 -9.93
C ALA A 95 13.41 -15.34 -10.04
N GLY A 96 13.42 -16.51 -10.67
CA GLY A 96 14.64 -17.35 -10.80
C GLY A 96 14.80 -18.44 -9.73
N PHE A 97 13.98 -18.46 -8.68
CA PHE A 97 13.97 -19.49 -7.64
C PHE A 97 12.81 -20.49 -7.84
N ARG A 98 12.76 -21.13 -9.02
CA ARG A 98 11.59 -21.92 -9.45
C ARG A 98 11.27 -23.14 -8.56
N HIS A 99 12.26 -23.74 -7.92
CA HIS A 99 12.12 -25.01 -7.20
C HIS A 99 12.00 -24.86 -5.68
N GLN A 100 12.28 -23.66 -5.12
CA GLN A 100 12.36 -23.46 -3.67
C GLN A 100 11.04 -22.98 -3.03
N ASN A 101 10.02 -22.71 -3.83
CA ASN A 101 8.71 -22.25 -3.36
C ASN A 101 8.74 -21.05 -2.39
N TYR A 102 9.78 -20.19 -2.49
CA TYR A 102 9.96 -19.05 -1.59
C TYR A 102 8.74 -18.14 -1.51
N ARG A 103 8.07 -17.91 -2.64
CA ARG A 103 6.88 -17.06 -2.67
C ARG A 103 5.78 -17.57 -1.74
N MET A 104 5.52 -18.86 -1.75
CA MET A 104 4.52 -19.49 -0.88
C MET A 104 4.99 -19.51 0.58
N ARG A 105 6.27 -19.87 0.82
CA ARG A 105 6.85 -19.94 2.16
C ARG A 105 6.85 -18.56 2.85
N ILE A 106 7.19 -17.49 2.12
CA ILE A 106 7.16 -16.11 2.65
C ILE A 106 5.73 -15.69 2.99
N ARG A 107 4.74 -15.97 2.12
CA ARG A 107 3.34 -15.67 2.44
C ARG A 107 2.85 -16.43 3.66
N GLN A 108 3.25 -17.70 3.81
CA GLN A 108 2.92 -18.49 4.99
C GLN A 108 3.50 -17.84 6.26
N ALA A 109 4.76 -17.42 6.25
CA ALA A 109 5.38 -16.73 7.38
C ALA A 109 4.67 -15.39 7.71
N ILE A 110 4.22 -14.64 6.69
CA ILE A 110 3.43 -13.42 6.89
C ILE A 110 2.09 -13.75 7.55
N PHE A 111 1.39 -14.78 7.08
CA PHE A 111 0.12 -15.22 7.64
C PHE A 111 0.27 -15.69 9.09
N GLU A 112 1.37 -16.36 9.40
CA GLU A 112 1.74 -16.77 10.76
C GLU A 112 2.26 -15.60 11.63
N LYS A 113 2.40 -14.40 11.07
CA LYS A 113 2.98 -13.20 11.70
C LYS A 113 4.43 -13.41 12.16
N ASP A 114 5.12 -14.36 11.57
CA ASP A 114 6.50 -14.75 11.89
C ASP A 114 7.49 -13.95 11.04
N ARG A 115 7.91 -12.81 11.57
CA ARG A 115 8.83 -11.88 10.91
C ARG A 115 10.20 -12.50 10.71
N ASP A 116 10.69 -13.20 11.71
CA ASP A 116 12.04 -13.76 11.70
C ASP A 116 12.12 -14.87 10.63
N LYS A 117 11.14 -15.76 10.59
CA LYS A 117 11.01 -16.77 9.55
C LYS A 117 10.93 -16.17 8.14
N ALA A 118 10.17 -15.08 7.96
CA ALA A 118 10.09 -14.40 6.68
C ALA A 118 11.46 -13.82 6.26
N LEU A 119 12.20 -13.21 7.20
CA LEU A 119 13.54 -12.67 6.95
C LEU A 119 14.58 -13.75 6.71
N ASP A 120 14.52 -14.86 7.41
CA ASP A 120 15.41 -16.02 7.18
C ASP A 120 15.23 -16.60 5.78
N LEU A 121 13.99 -16.71 5.30
CA LEU A 121 13.72 -17.11 3.93
C LEU A 121 14.33 -16.16 2.91
N VAL A 122 14.27 -14.84 3.16
CA VAL A 122 14.89 -13.85 2.27
C VAL A 122 16.43 -13.93 2.34
N ASN A 123 17.00 -14.17 3.51
CA ASN A 123 18.44 -14.39 3.68
C ASN A 123 18.89 -15.69 2.98
N GLU A 124 18.11 -16.76 3.07
CA GLU A 124 18.33 -18.01 2.30
C GLU A 124 18.33 -17.74 0.79
N MET A 125 17.40 -16.92 0.29
CA MET A 125 17.40 -16.49 -1.11
C MET A 125 18.68 -15.75 -1.51
N LEU A 126 19.23 -14.92 -0.62
CA LEU A 126 20.50 -14.21 -0.89
C LEU A 126 21.66 -15.18 -1.07
N THR A 127 21.77 -16.21 -0.22
CA THR A 127 22.83 -17.24 -0.35
C THR A 127 22.68 -18.08 -1.62
N HIS A 128 21.47 -18.30 -2.10
CA HIS A 128 21.17 -19.03 -3.32
C HIS A 128 21.20 -18.16 -4.59
N SER A 129 21.41 -16.85 -4.47
CA SER A 129 21.47 -15.94 -5.60
C SER A 129 22.74 -16.15 -6.40
N LYS A 130 22.61 -16.59 -7.66
CA LYS A 130 23.74 -16.86 -8.57
C LYS A 130 24.24 -15.61 -9.28
N GLU A 131 23.37 -14.62 -9.46
CA GLU A 131 23.66 -13.41 -10.21
C GLU A 131 23.54 -12.16 -9.32
N ARG A 132 24.42 -11.17 -9.55
CA ARG A 132 24.37 -9.87 -8.85
C ARG A 132 23.01 -9.17 -9.00
N LYS A 133 22.39 -9.29 -10.18
CA LYS A 133 21.06 -8.72 -10.46
C LYS A 133 19.97 -9.36 -9.61
N GLN A 134 20.03 -10.68 -9.43
CA GLN A 134 19.11 -11.44 -8.58
C GLN A 134 19.29 -11.04 -7.11
N ALA A 135 20.52 -11.06 -6.59
CA ALA A 135 20.80 -10.62 -5.22
C ALA A 135 20.30 -9.20 -4.93
N ARG A 136 20.49 -8.28 -5.87
CA ARG A 136 19.99 -6.89 -5.73
C ARG A 136 18.45 -6.80 -5.59
N ARG A 137 17.71 -7.65 -6.33
CA ARG A 137 16.24 -7.71 -6.21
C ARG A 137 15.81 -8.24 -4.84
N VAL A 138 16.49 -9.27 -4.35
CA VAL A 138 16.24 -9.86 -3.04
C VAL A 138 16.54 -8.85 -1.92
N LEU A 139 17.67 -8.14 -1.99
CA LEU A 139 18.02 -7.09 -1.03
C LEU A 139 16.99 -5.95 -1.01
N LYS A 140 16.52 -5.53 -2.19
CA LYS A 140 15.45 -4.52 -2.29
C LYS A 140 14.18 -5.01 -1.63
N PHE A 141 13.79 -6.26 -1.86
CA PHE A 141 12.62 -6.85 -1.22
C PHE A 141 12.80 -7.00 0.29
N ARG A 142 14.00 -7.37 0.76
CA ARG A 142 14.31 -7.43 2.21
C ARG A 142 14.08 -6.09 2.89
N SER A 143 14.61 -5.01 2.32
CA SER A 143 14.40 -3.67 2.86
C SER A 143 12.92 -3.27 2.83
N TYR A 144 12.21 -3.61 1.76
CA TYR A 144 10.78 -3.35 1.63
C TYR A 144 9.97 -4.11 2.70
N LEU A 145 10.27 -5.40 2.91
CA LEU A 145 9.62 -6.25 3.91
C LEU A 145 9.85 -5.72 5.33
N VAL A 146 11.10 -5.37 5.67
CA VAL A 146 11.45 -4.81 6.99
C VAL A 146 10.71 -3.51 7.27
N ASN A 147 10.70 -2.60 6.30
CA ASN A 147 10.12 -1.27 6.47
C ASN A 147 8.59 -1.26 6.47
N ASN A 148 7.94 -2.31 5.98
CA ASN A 148 6.50 -2.36 5.80
C ASN A 148 5.84 -3.55 6.50
N TRP A 149 6.55 -4.23 7.39
CA TRP A 149 6.10 -5.48 8.00
C TRP A 149 4.69 -5.40 8.58
N GLU A 150 4.43 -4.41 9.45
CA GLU A 150 3.13 -4.25 10.10
C GLU A 150 1.99 -4.03 9.09
N GLY A 151 2.21 -3.18 8.10
CA GLY A 151 1.22 -2.93 7.06
C GLY A 151 0.98 -4.15 6.16
N ILE A 152 2.02 -4.98 5.93
CA ILE A 152 1.93 -6.23 5.19
C ILE A 152 1.14 -7.26 6.00
N VAL A 153 1.51 -7.48 7.26
CA VAL A 153 0.81 -8.44 8.15
C VAL A 153 -0.66 -8.05 8.25
N ARG A 154 -0.96 -6.79 8.54
CA ARG A 154 -2.33 -6.29 8.64
C ARG A 154 -3.14 -6.60 7.39
N ARG A 155 -2.59 -6.34 6.20
CA ARG A 155 -3.26 -6.61 4.93
C ARG A 155 -3.63 -8.08 4.71
N TYR A 156 -2.84 -9.01 5.25
CA TYR A 156 -3.01 -10.45 5.00
C TYR A 156 -3.67 -11.21 6.16
N THR A 157 -3.77 -10.62 7.33
CA THR A 157 -4.29 -11.30 8.53
C THR A 157 -5.54 -10.64 9.14
N GLU A 158 -5.87 -9.42 8.71
CA GLU A 158 -7.06 -8.71 9.14
C GLU A 158 -8.07 -8.62 7.99
N ASP A 159 -9.36 -8.59 8.32
CA ASP A 159 -10.45 -8.45 7.33
C ASP A 159 -10.59 -6.98 6.90
N ILE A 160 -9.57 -6.49 6.21
CA ILE A 160 -9.53 -5.12 5.70
C ILE A 160 -9.97 -5.09 4.25
N ILE A 161 -10.90 -4.20 3.95
CA ILE A 161 -11.32 -3.91 2.59
C ILE A 161 -10.11 -3.46 1.76
N GLY A 162 -9.90 -4.06 0.60
CA GLY A 162 -8.76 -3.76 -0.27
C GLY A 162 -8.79 -2.34 -0.81
N SER A 163 -7.62 -1.79 -1.19
CA SER A 163 -7.54 -0.49 -1.83
C SER A 163 -7.98 -0.56 -3.31
N CYS A 164 -8.60 0.51 -3.79
CA CYS A 164 -8.90 0.71 -5.21
C CYS A 164 -7.86 1.62 -5.90
N THR A 165 -6.67 1.77 -5.34
CA THR A 165 -5.68 2.80 -5.71
C THR A 165 -5.29 2.75 -7.20
N GLU A 166 -5.04 1.59 -7.76
CA GLU A 166 -4.67 1.44 -9.17
C GLU A 166 -5.81 1.86 -10.12
N ALA A 167 -7.05 1.46 -9.80
CA ALA A 167 -8.22 1.84 -10.57
C ALA A 167 -8.47 3.36 -10.49
N LEU A 168 -8.31 3.97 -9.31
CA LEU A 168 -8.46 5.40 -9.10
C LEU A 168 -7.42 6.23 -9.85
N ILE A 169 -6.15 5.84 -9.83
CA ILE A 169 -5.10 6.54 -10.58
C ILE A 169 -5.44 6.50 -12.08
N SER A 170 -5.87 5.36 -12.60
CA SER A 170 -6.29 5.23 -13.99
C SER A 170 -7.48 6.13 -14.33
N HIS A 171 -8.53 6.14 -13.52
CA HIS A 171 -9.74 6.92 -13.79
C HIS A 171 -9.55 8.42 -13.56
N VAL A 172 -9.01 8.82 -12.40
CA VAL A 172 -8.91 10.25 -12.05
C VAL A 172 -7.92 11.01 -12.94
N TYR A 173 -6.77 10.40 -13.26
CA TYR A 173 -5.78 11.07 -14.11
C TYR A 173 -6.01 10.85 -15.59
N SER A 174 -6.37 9.66 -16.06
CA SER A 174 -6.56 9.43 -17.49
C SER A 174 -7.75 10.19 -18.04
N GLU A 175 -8.87 10.27 -17.32
CA GLU A 175 -10.02 11.07 -17.74
C GLU A 175 -9.73 12.57 -17.78
N ARG A 176 -8.91 13.09 -16.87
CA ARG A 176 -8.57 14.52 -16.84
C ARG A 176 -7.46 14.91 -17.80
N LEU A 177 -6.50 13.99 -18.06
CA LEU A 177 -5.37 14.24 -18.93
C LEU A 177 -5.63 13.84 -20.39
N SER A 178 -6.58 12.93 -20.65
CA SER A 178 -6.95 12.49 -22.00
C SER A 178 -8.06 13.33 -22.64
N ARG A 179 -8.73 14.22 -21.93
CA ARG A 179 -9.60 15.21 -22.54
C ARG A 179 -8.73 16.18 -23.30
N ASN A 180 -8.73 16.08 -24.64
CA ASN A 180 -8.16 17.11 -25.51
C ASN A 180 -8.64 18.48 -25.05
N PRO A 181 -7.75 19.46 -24.88
CA PRO A 181 -8.19 20.84 -24.70
C PRO A 181 -8.98 21.20 -25.97
N MET A 182 -10.24 21.60 -25.77
CA MET A 182 -11.02 22.26 -26.80
C MET A 182 -10.37 23.59 -27.11
#